data_91eb331e8c92b5c43cd28aec81857f98
#
_entry.id   91eb331e8c92b5c43cd28aec81857f98
#
_cell.length_a   1.000
_cell.length_b   1.000
_cell.length_c   1.000
_cell.angle_alpha   90.00
_cell.angle_beta   90.00
_cell.angle_gamma   90.00
#
_symmetry.space_group_name_H-M   'P 1'
#
loop_
_entity.id
_entity.type
_entity.pdbx_description
1 polymer ?
#
loop_
_entity_poly.entity_id
_entity_poly.type
_entity_poly.pdbx_seq_one_letter_code
_entity_poly.pdbx_strand_id
1 'polypeptide(L)'
;LREIANERHDIACSIGHSGAVLRAENLALLKYLGLKTRSLEELEFSRFDRLSMVDAQPGAGNVAFDASLRLDVVIDHHPIRPATRSARFTDIRSRYGATSTILYEYLKAARIDIPTPVATAMVYGIRSDTQDLGRESTRADLEAFLDLYPLANARALGRIVQAPLPRNYFSKLRIALDQAKVYGSRIVSFLGRLESPEMIAEAADLLLRAEDVRWTMTLGVVDDWLHVSLRTIDRDRHAGRIARNLAGRRGFGGGHQALAAAQIPLTTGNNSDRQIRIRVKDLTKRFLRATGNPKETGKRLCS
;
A
#
# COMPACT_ATOMS: atom_id res chain seq x y z
N LEU A 1 0.73 16.01 -10.69
CA LEU A 1 0.42 17.27 -10.00
C LEU A 1 1.55 18.30 -10.19
N ARG A 2 2.82 17.91 -9.95
CA ARG A 2 3.98 18.77 -10.15
C ARG A 2 4.05 19.33 -11.57
N GLU A 3 3.83 18.53 -12.60
CA GLU A 3 3.84 18.99 -14.01
C GLU A 3 2.75 20.05 -14.25
N ILE A 4 1.55 19.87 -13.71
CA ILE A 4 0.49 20.88 -13.80
C ILE A 4 0.92 22.20 -13.12
N ALA A 5 1.51 22.10 -11.93
CA ALA A 5 1.93 23.27 -11.16
C ALA A 5 3.06 24.01 -11.89
N ASN A 6 4.06 23.31 -12.40
CA ASN A 6 5.20 23.93 -13.09
C ASN A 6 4.80 24.54 -14.43
N GLU A 7 4.12 23.76 -15.31
CA GLU A 7 3.86 24.25 -16.69
C GLU A 7 2.79 25.33 -16.79
N ARG A 8 1.82 25.32 -15.86
CA ARG A 8 0.72 26.28 -15.93
C ARG A 8 0.87 27.46 -14.99
N HIS A 9 1.62 27.32 -13.92
CA HIS A 9 1.63 28.30 -12.84
C HIS A 9 3.02 28.67 -12.32
N ASP A 10 4.09 28.10 -12.88
CA ASP A 10 5.49 28.29 -12.42
C ASP A 10 5.65 28.08 -10.89
N ILE A 11 4.97 27.06 -10.36
CA ILE A 11 4.97 26.77 -8.92
C ILE A 11 6.02 25.70 -8.63
N ALA A 12 7.00 26.04 -7.79
CA ALA A 12 7.97 25.07 -7.31
C ALA A 12 7.33 24.04 -6.37
N CYS A 13 7.57 22.76 -6.63
CA CYS A 13 7.02 21.67 -5.85
C CYS A 13 8.10 20.81 -5.20
N SER A 14 7.96 20.53 -3.90
CA SER A 14 8.73 19.53 -3.17
C SER A 14 7.87 18.28 -2.93
N ILE A 15 8.50 17.10 -3.00
CA ILE A 15 7.84 15.83 -2.75
C ILE A 15 8.31 15.31 -1.39
N GLY A 16 7.36 15.18 -0.45
CA GLY A 16 7.57 14.56 0.85
C GLY A 16 7.01 13.16 0.92
N HIS A 17 7.61 12.31 1.76
CA HIS A 17 7.09 10.98 2.09
C HIS A 17 7.23 10.69 3.58
N SER A 18 6.33 9.85 4.10
CA SER A 18 6.43 9.31 5.45
C SER A 18 7.06 7.92 5.40
N GLY A 19 7.92 7.63 6.37
CA GLY A 19 8.64 6.36 6.43
C GLY A 19 9.72 6.21 5.34
N ALA A 20 10.37 5.06 5.30
CA ALA A 20 11.40 4.77 4.30
C ALA A 20 10.79 4.17 3.03
N VAL A 21 11.25 4.61 1.86
CA VAL A 21 10.95 3.96 0.57
C VAL A 21 11.92 2.80 0.40
N LEU A 22 11.47 1.57 0.59
CA LEU A 22 12.34 0.37 0.62
C LEU A 22 11.98 -0.65 -0.47
N ARG A 23 10.82 -0.54 -1.09
CA ARG A 23 10.42 -1.44 -2.16
C ARG A 23 11.31 -1.23 -3.38
N ALA A 24 11.87 -2.32 -3.91
CA ALA A 24 12.87 -2.27 -4.98
C ALA A 24 12.35 -1.53 -6.22
N GLU A 25 11.12 -1.78 -6.60
CA GLU A 25 10.46 -1.13 -7.74
C GLU A 25 10.29 0.38 -7.53
N ASN A 26 9.93 0.80 -6.31
CA ASN A 26 9.74 2.21 -5.99
C ASN A 26 11.08 2.96 -6.00
N LEU A 27 12.14 2.34 -5.47
CA LEU A 27 13.51 2.87 -5.55
C LEU A 27 13.99 2.98 -7.00
N ALA A 28 13.71 1.97 -7.83
CA ALA A 28 14.04 1.99 -9.25
C ALA A 28 13.26 3.09 -10.00
N LEU A 29 11.98 3.31 -9.66
CA LEU A 29 11.17 4.38 -10.22
C LEU A 29 11.70 5.75 -9.84
N LEU A 30 11.99 6.01 -8.56
CA LEU A 30 12.57 7.28 -8.11
C LEU A 30 13.88 7.57 -8.81
N LYS A 31 14.74 6.55 -8.95
CA LYS A 31 16.01 6.65 -9.69
C LYS A 31 15.80 6.98 -11.17
N TYR A 32 14.84 6.31 -11.82
CA TYR A 32 14.51 6.55 -13.22
C TYR A 32 14.01 7.98 -13.45
N LEU A 33 13.17 8.48 -12.56
CA LEU A 33 12.60 9.83 -12.63
C LEU A 33 13.60 10.92 -12.22
N GLY A 34 14.73 10.58 -11.63
CA GLY A 34 15.67 11.55 -11.04
C GLY A 34 15.05 12.39 -9.92
N LEU A 35 14.01 11.85 -9.26
CA LEU A 35 13.30 12.58 -8.22
C LEU A 35 14.06 12.58 -6.91
N LYS A 36 14.19 13.78 -6.33
CA LYS A 36 14.61 13.95 -4.94
C LYS A 36 13.35 14.05 -4.08
N THR A 37 13.17 13.11 -3.19
CA THR A 37 12.13 13.14 -2.17
C THR A 37 12.75 13.45 -0.81
N ARG A 38 11.96 13.98 0.12
CA ARG A 38 12.38 14.29 1.48
C ARG A 38 11.47 13.58 2.46
N SER A 39 12.02 13.15 3.60
CA SER A 39 11.18 12.73 4.72
C SER A 39 10.31 13.89 5.20
N LEU A 40 9.08 13.62 5.63
CA LEU A 40 8.22 14.65 6.22
C LEU A 40 8.87 15.30 7.45
N GLU A 41 9.73 14.58 8.15
CA GLU A 41 10.46 15.05 9.33
C GLU A 41 11.52 16.10 8.97
N GLU A 42 11.99 16.11 7.71
CA GLU A 42 12.97 17.08 7.18
C GLU A 42 12.31 18.32 6.56
N LEU A 43 10.97 18.35 6.47
CA LEU A 43 10.23 19.41 5.84
C LEU A 43 9.79 20.47 6.87
N GLU A 44 10.23 21.71 6.66
CA GLU A 44 9.69 22.87 7.36
C GLU A 44 8.38 23.32 6.68
N PHE A 45 7.24 22.81 7.16
CA PHE A 45 5.92 23.05 6.55
C PHE A 45 5.56 24.54 6.44
N SER A 46 6.09 25.38 7.32
CA SER A 46 5.90 26.84 7.28
C SER A 46 6.48 27.53 6.04
N ARG A 47 7.36 26.85 5.31
CA ARG A 47 7.95 27.39 4.05
C ARG A 47 7.10 27.11 2.81
N PHE A 48 5.98 26.42 2.98
CA PHE A 48 5.11 26.04 1.85
C PHE A 48 3.79 26.80 1.92
N ASP A 49 3.42 27.47 0.82
CA ASP A 49 2.15 28.15 0.70
C ASP A 49 0.96 27.20 0.58
N ARG A 50 1.22 25.98 0.07
CA ARG A 50 0.21 24.98 -0.19
C ARG A 50 0.71 23.57 0.16
N LEU A 51 -0.16 22.81 0.78
CA LEU A 51 0.08 21.40 1.13
C LEU A 51 -0.91 20.50 0.38
N SER A 52 -0.37 19.54 -0.37
CA SER A 52 -1.17 18.57 -1.11
C SER A 52 -0.84 17.14 -0.67
N MET A 53 -1.85 16.32 -0.53
CA MET A 53 -1.69 14.89 -0.26
C MET A 53 -2.27 14.09 -1.44
N VAL A 54 -1.49 13.13 -1.93
CA VAL A 54 -1.84 12.32 -3.11
C VAL A 54 -1.69 10.85 -2.76
N ASP A 55 -2.67 10.04 -3.13
CA ASP A 55 -2.72 8.60 -2.85
C ASP A 55 -2.68 8.26 -1.36
N ALA A 56 -3.08 9.21 -0.55
CA ALA A 56 -3.15 9.10 0.90
C ALA A 56 -4.15 10.11 1.45
N GLN A 57 -4.60 9.86 2.68
CA GLN A 57 -5.55 10.75 3.37
C GLN A 57 -5.14 10.94 4.83
N PRO A 58 -5.47 12.10 5.44
CA PRO A 58 -5.25 12.31 6.87
C PRO A 58 -5.97 11.26 7.71
N GLY A 59 -5.28 10.71 8.71
CA GLY A 59 -5.82 9.68 9.59
C GLY A 59 -5.94 8.29 8.96
N ALA A 60 -5.34 8.04 7.80
CA ALA A 60 -5.27 6.71 7.21
C ALA A 60 -4.29 5.77 7.93
N GLY A 61 -3.35 6.32 8.71
CA GLY A 61 -2.38 5.57 9.50
C GLY A 61 -1.11 5.19 8.74
N ASN A 62 -1.06 5.45 7.43
CA ASN A 62 0.11 5.21 6.58
C ASN A 62 1.00 6.46 6.38
N VAL A 63 0.53 7.62 6.80
CA VAL A 63 1.30 8.87 6.77
C VAL A 63 1.26 9.50 8.16
N ALA A 64 2.43 9.71 8.74
CA ALA A 64 2.58 10.50 9.95
C ALA A 64 2.47 11.99 9.57
N PHE A 65 1.24 12.49 9.55
CA PHE A 65 0.94 13.87 9.22
C PHE A 65 0.39 14.59 10.45
N ASP A 66 0.93 15.76 10.76
CA ASP A 66 0.46 16.57 11.87
C ASP A 66 -0.97 17.06 11.60
N ALA A 67 -1.91 16.65 12.45
CA ALA A 67 -3.32 17.00 12.32
C ALA A 67 -3.60 18.51 12.46
N SER A 68 -2.65 19.30 12.98
CA SER A 68 -2.72 20.76 13.04
C SER A 68 -2.50 21.44 11.68
N LEU A 69 -1.82 20.74 10.75
CA LEU A 69 -1.56 21.25 9.41
C LEU A 69 -2.81 21.15 8.54
N ARG A 70 -3.14 22.25 7.88
CA ARG A 70 -4.26 22.27 6.95
C ARG A 70 -3.80 21.87 5.55
N LEU A 71 -4.44 20.84 5.00
CA LEU A 71 -4.25 20.46 3.61
C LEU A 71 -5.06 21.34 2.68
N ASP A 72 -4.44 21.81 1.60
CA ASP A 72 -5.15 22.51 0.54
C ASP A 72 -5.78 21.54 -0.46
N VAL A 73 -5.08 20.47 -0.81
CA VAL A 73 -5.54 19.50 -1.83
C VAL A 73 -5.35 18.08 -1.32
N VAL A 74 -6.39 17.25 -1.49
CA VAL A 74 -6.31 15.79 -1.30
C VAL A 74 -6.90 15.10 -2.51
N ILE A 75 -6.10 14.29 -3.20
CA ILE A 75 -6.52 13.49 -4.35
C ILE A 75 -6.20 12.03 -4.06
N ASP A 76 -7.23 11.16 -4.07
CA ASP A 76 -7.04 9.76 -3.68
C ASP A 76 -8.14 8.87 -4.27
N HIS A 77 -7.85 7.59 -4.41
CA HIS A 77 -8.81 6.56 -4.83
C HIS A 77 -9.28 5.66 -3.67
N HIS A 78 -8.74 5.81 -2.48
CA HIS A 78 -9.18 5.06 -1.31
C HIS A 78 -10.53 5.57 -0.75
N PRO A 79 -11.27 4.76 0.02
CA PRO A 79 -12.49 5.23 0.68
C PRO A 79 -12.26 6.46 1.55
N ILE A 80 -13.13 7.46 1.42
CA ILE A 80 -12.99 8.76 2.09
C ILE A 80 -12.87 8.61 3.61
N ARG A 81 -11.95 9.36 4.20
CA ARG A 81 -11.76 9.49 5.65
C ARG A 81 -12.41 10.78 6.17
N PRO A 82 -12.97 10.77 7.40
CA PRO A 82 -13.60 11.97 7.96
C PRO A 82 -12.67 13.20 7.98
N ALA A 83 -11.40 13.03 8.34
CA ALA A 83 -10.42 14.11 8.40
C ALA A 83 -10.12 14.74 7.03
N THR A 84 -10.31 14.03 5.93
CA THR A 84 -10.10 14.54 4.56
C THR A 84 -11.04 15.68 4.23
N ARG A 85 -12.23 15.73 4.85
CA ARG A 85 -13.25 16.75 4.59
C ARG A 85 -12.84 18.16 5.03
N SER A 86 -11.80 18.29 5.84
CA SER A 86 -11.27 19.60 6.26
C SER A 86 -10.33 20.23 5.23
N ALA A 87 -9.89 19.49 4.22
CA ALA A 87 -9.07 20.02 3.14
C ALA A 87 -9.88 21.01 2.27
N ARG A 88 -9.18 22.01 1.73
CA ARG A 88 -9.82 23.04 0.90
C ARG A 88 -10.40 22.49 -0.41
N PHE A 89 -9.70 21.54 -1.01
CA PHE A 89 -10.14 20.82 -2.20
C PHE A 89 -9.92 19.32 -2.01
N THR A 90 -10.91 18.51 -2.37
CA THR A 90 -10.84 17.06 -2.29
C THR A 90 -11.40 16.44 -3.56
N ASP A 91 -10.65 15.51 -4.18
CA ASP A 91 -11.15 14.63 -5.21
C ASP A 91 -10.86 13.18 -4.81
N ILE A 92 -11.89 12.53 -4.28
CA ILE A 92 -11.81 11.16 -3.78
C ILE A 92 -12.70 10.27 -4.63
N ARG A 93 -12.07 9.43 -5.47
CA ARG A 93 -12.77 8.57 -6.43
C ARG A 93 -12.58 7.10 -6.11
N SER A 94 -13.23 6.63 -5.06
CA SER A 94 -13.07 5.26 -4.52
C SER A 94 -13.50 4.13 -5.47
N ARG A 95 -13.99 4.44 -6.65
CA ARG A 95 -14.27 3.45 -7.71
C ARG A 95 -13.11 3.28 -8.68
N TYR A 96 -12.18 4.24 -8.75
CA TYR A 96 -11.01 4.15 -9.64
C TYR A 96 -9.99 3.17 -9.06
N GLY A 97 -9.30 2.46 -9.95
CA GLY A 97 -8.28 1.50 -9.57
C GLY A 97 -6.97 2.12 -9.13
N ALA A 98 -6.69 3.37 -9.53
CA ALA A 98 -5.46 4.07 -9.18
C ALA A 98 -5.64 5.59 -9.12
N THR A 99 -4.95 6.24 -8.20
CA THR A 99 -4.87 7.72 -8.16
C THR A 99 -4.17 8.29 -9.39
N SER A 100 -3.27 7.54 -10.01
CA SER A 100 -2.64 7.90 -11.28
C SER A 100 -3.65 8.14 -12.40
N THR A 101 -4.75 7.40 -12.44
CA THR A 101 -5.85 7.59 -13.39
C THR A 101 -6.53 8.95 -13.20
N ILE A 102 -6.79 9.35 -11.96
CA ILE A 102 -7.39 10.66 -11.64
C ILE A 102 -6.48 11.78 -12.13
N LEU A 103 -5.19 11.67 -11.83
CA LEU A 103 -4.19 12.68 -12.22
C LEU A 103 -3.98 12.73 -13.74
N TYR A 104 -4.10 11.59 -14.44
CA TYR A 104 -4.10 11.56 -15.89
C TYR A 104 -5.26 12.38 -16.47
N GLU A 105 -6.46 12.23 -15.94
CA GLU A 105 -7.61 13.02 -16.40
C GLU A 105 -7.40 14.53 -16.20
N TYR A 106 -6.72 14.94 -15.12
CA TYR A 106 -6.34 16.34 -14.93
C TYR A 106 -5.36 16.84 -15.99
N LEU A 107 -4.31 16.06 -16.30
CA LEU A 107 -3.35 16.41 -17.35
C LEU A 107 -4.05 16.53 -18.71
N LYS A 108 -4.92 15.57 -19.03
CA LYS A 108 -5.71 15.56 -20.27
C LYS A 108 -6.65 16.77 -20.35
N ALA A 109 -7.38 17.07 -19.29
CA ALA A 109 -8.29 18.22 -19.23
C ALA A 109 -7.54 19.56 -19.32
N ALA A 110 -6.36 19.65 -18.72
CA ALA A 110 -5.49 20.82 -18.77
C ALA A 110 -4.76 20.95 -20.12
N ARG A 111 -4.85 19.95 -21.00
CA ARG A 111 -4.11 19.88 -22.27
C ARG A 111 -2.61 20.07 -22.10
N ILE A 112 -2.06 19.39 -21.10
CA ILE A 112 -0.62 19.38 -20.82
C ILE A 112 -0.01 18.16 -21.51
N ASP A 113 1.04 18.38 -22.28
CA ASP A 113 1.82 17.29 -22.88
C ASP A 113 2.47 16.46 -21.76
N ILE A 114 2.32 15.14 -21.85
CA ILE A 114 2.81 14.25 -20.83
C ILE A 114 4.21 13.74 -21.19
N PRO A 115 5.27 14.18 -20.48
CA PRO A 115 6.62 13.72 -20.74
C PRO A 115 6.76 12.20 -20.53
N THR A 116 7.59 11.54 -21.34
CA THR A 116 7.83 10.09 -21.24
C THR A 116 8.13 9.59 -19.82
N PRO A 117 8.93 10.25 -18.98
CA PRO A 117 9.15 9.81 -17.61
C PRO A 117 7.87 9.82 -16.78
N VAL A 118 7.02 10.85 -16.93
CA VAL A 118 5.75 10.97 -16.22
C VAL A 118 4.77 9.90 -16.70
N ALA A 119 4.62 9.71 -18.01
CA ALA A 119 3.81 8.63 -18.59
C ALA A 119 4.25 7.26 -18.05
N THR A 120 5.57 7.00 -18.00
CA THR A 120 6.13 5.75 -17.47
C THR A 120 5.75 5.56 -15.99
N ALA A 121 5.85 6.61 -15.18
CA ALA A 121 5.48 6.56 -13.77
C ALA A 121 3.98 6.31 -13.57
N MET A 122 3.14 6.99 -14.37
CA MET A 122 1.68 6.82 -14.26
C MET A 122 1.22 5.43 -14.73
N VAL A 123 1.81 4.90 -15.80
CA VAL A 123 1.58 3.50 -16.24
C VAL A 123 1.99 2.52 -15.13
N TYR A 124 3.16 2.73 -14.49
CA TYR A 124 3.58 1.92 -13.36
C TYR A 124 2.59 1.99 -12.19
N GLY A 125 2.12 3.20 -11.82
CA GLY A 125 1.13 3.38 -10.75
C GLY A 125 -0.18 2.65 -11.03
N ILE A 126 -0.75 2.81 -12.25
CA ILE A 126 -1.97 2.09 -12.64
C ILE A 126 -1.75 0.58 -12.55
N ARG A 127 -0.65 0.04 -13.09
CA ARG A 127 -0.33 -1.39 -13.05
C ARG A 127 -0.17 -1.92 -11.63
N SER A 128 0.54 -1.17 -10.79
CA SER A 128 0.82 -1.57 -9.41
C SER A 128 -0.45 -1.68 -8.58
N ASP A 129 -1.33 -0.69 -8.64
CA ASP A 129 -2.55 -0.64 -7.83
C ASP A 129 -3.61 -1.62 -8.32
N THR A 130 -3.69 -1.82 -9.64
CA THR A 130 -4.69 -2.69 -10.27
C THR A 130 -4.20 -4.10 -10.55
N GLN A 131 -2.96 -4.47 -10.17
CA GLN A 131 -2.31 -5.73 -10.56
C GLN A 131 -2.45 -6.00 -12.07
N ASP A 132 -1.86 -5.13 -12.87
CA ASP A 132 -1.92 -5.20 -14.33
C ASP A 132 -3.35 -5.20 -14.89
N LEU A 133 -4.23 -4.34 -14.34
CA LEU A 133 -5.65 -4.22 -14.68
C LEU A 133 -6.50 -5.47 -14.31
N GLY A 134 -5.92 -6.42 -13.60
CA GLY A 134 -6.59 -7.65 -13.19
C GLY A 134 -7.44 -7.52 -11.93
N ARG A 135 -7.28 -6.43 -11.15
CA ARG A 135 -7.96 -6.24 -9.87
C ARG A 135 -8.44 -4.80 -9.68
N GLU A 136 -9.73 -4.67 -9.30
CA GLU A 136 -10.36 -3.38 -8.92
C GLU A 136 -10.16 -2.27 -9.96
N SER A 137 -9.83 -2.62 -11.22
CA SER A 137 -9.73 -1.67 -12.32
C SER A 137 -11.08 -1.31 -12.91
N THR A 138 -11.17 -0.11 -13.45
CA THR A 138 -12.34 0.42 -14.14
C THR A 138 -12.03 0.70 -15.61
N ARG A 139 -13.07 1.05 -16.36
CA ARG A 139 -12.89 1.52 -17.72
C ARG A 139 -11.99 2.74 -17.82
N ALA A 140 -12.07 3.66 -16.85
CA ALA A 140 -11.21 4.84 -16.80
C ALA A 140 -9.73 4.47 -16.63
N ASP A 141 -9.42 3.46 -15.81
CA ASP A 141 -8.04 2.98 -15.65
C ASP A 141 -7.50 2.35 -16.92
N LEU A 142 -8.33 1.57 -17.63
CA LEU A 142 -7.98 1.00 -18.91
C LEU A 142 -7.74 2.08 -19.97
N GLU A 143 -8.63 3.07 -20.08
CA GLU A 143 -8.48 4.19 -21.02
C GLU A 143 -7.21 5.00 -20.72
N ALA A 144 -6.96 5.33 -19.46
CA ALA A 144 -5.73 6.01 -19.03
C ALA A 144 -4.48 5.20 -19.38
N PHE A 145 -4.52 3.89 -19.13
CA PHE A 145 -3.41 3.00 -19.48
C PHE A 145 -3.13 2.99 -20.99
N LEU A 146 -4.17 2.84 -21.81
CA LEU A 146 -4.05 2.80 -23.28
C LEU A 146 -3.51 4.11 -23.87
N ASP A 147 -3.93 5.26 -23.32
CA ASP A 147 -3.44 6.57 -23.74
C ASP A 147 -1.99 6.84 -23.30
N LEU A 148 -1.62 6.39 -22.10
CA LEU A 148 -0.29 6.63 -21.51
C LEU A 148 0.79 5.64 -21.98
N TYR A 149 0.43 4.38 -22.26
CA TYR A 149 1.41 3.33 -22.58
C TYR A 149 2.24 3.64 -23.84
N PRO A 150 1.67 4.19 -24.94
CA PRO A 150 2.46 4.60 -26.10
C PRO A 150 3.46 5.72 -25.83
N LEU A 151 3.21 6.56 -24.80
CA LEU A 151 4.09 7.65 -24.38
C LEU A 151 5.17 7.19 -23.40
N ALA A 152 4.98 6.01 -22.79
CA ALA A 152 5.85 5.48 -21.76
C ALA A 152 7.11 4.80 -22.34
N ASN A 153 8.19 4.78 -21.55
CA ASN A 153 9.37 4.00 -21.85
C ASN A 153 9.22 2.54 -21.38
N ALA A 154 8.78 1.66 -22.28
CA ALA A 154 8.53 0.25 -21.97
C ALA A 154 9.78 -0.48 -21.42
N ARG A 155 11.01 -0.15 -21.88
CA ARG A 155 12.23 -0.73 -21.35
C ARG A 155 12.53 -0.29 -19.92
N ALA A 156 12.27 0.98 -19.62
CA ALA A 156 12.41 1.50 -18.25
C ALA A 156 11.36 0.86 -17.34
N LEU A 157 10.12 0.75 -17.80
CA LEU A 157 9.04 0.09 -17.07
C LEU A 157 9.39 -1.37 -16.73
N GLY A 158 9.93 -2.13 -17.69
CA GLY A 158 10.41 -3.49 -17.44
C GLY A 158 11.52 -3.56 -16.38
N ARG A 159 12.48 -2.62 -16.41
CA ARG A 159 13.56 -2.54 -15.40
C ARG A 159 13.05 -2.12 -14.01
N ILE A 160 12.01 -1.28 -13.95
CA ILE A 160 11.37 -0.90 -12.69
C ILE A 160 10.67 -2.12 -12.08
N VAL A 161 9.81 -2.79 -12.84
CA VAL A 161 9.04 -3.95 -12.37
C VAL A 161 9.94 -5.14 -11.98
N GLN A 162 11.09 -5.28 -12.66
CA GLN A 162 12.07 -6.33 -12.39
C GLN A 162 13.31 -5.81 -11.65
N ALA A 163 13.14 -4.81 -10.80
CA ALA A 163 14.23 -4.25 -10.02
C ALA A 163 14.93 -5.35 -9.19
N PRO A 164 16.27 -5.34 -9.11
CA PRO A 164 17.00 -6.35 -8.34
C PRO A 164 16.62 -6.32 -6.87
N LEU A 165 16.34 -7.49 -6.32
CA LEU A 165 16.02 -7.67 -4.90
C LEU A 165 17.30 -7.89 -4.09
N PRO A 166 17.43 -7.31 -2.89
CA PRO A 166 18.59 -7.54 -2.04
C PRO A 166 18.63 -9.00 -1.53
N ARG A 167 19.84 -9.53 -1.27
CA ARG A 167 19.98 -10.94 -0.84
C ARG A 167 19.21 -11.26 0.45
N ASN A 168 19.11 -10.32 1.39
CA ASN A 168 18.36 -10.50 2.63
C ASN A 168 16.85 -10.65 2.40
N TYR A 169 16.31 -10.16 1.29
CA TYR A 169 14.93 -10.39 0.88
C TYR A 169 14.62 -11.89 0.80
N PHE A 170 15.51 -12.67 0.15
CA PHE A 170 15.31 -14.12 -0.01
C PHE A 170 15.36 -14.88 1.32
N SER A 171 16.17 -14.41 2.28
CA SER A 171 16.18 -14.97 3.62
C SER A 171 14.86 -14.75 4.36
N LYS A 172 14.27 -13.57 4.22
CA LYS A 172 12.97 -13.22 4.80
C LYS A 172 11.83 -13.97 4.12
N LEU A 173 11.91 -14.12 2.79
CA LEU A 173 10.95 -14.91 2.01
C LEU A 173 10.96 -16.38 2.46
N ARG A 174 12.15 -16.97 2.69
CA ARG A 174 12.27 -18.31 3.25
C ARG A 174 11.54 -18.44 4.58
N ILE A 175 11.74 -17.48 5.50
CA ILE A 175 11.02 -17.47 6.79
C ILE A 175 9.51 -17.41 6.57
N ALA A 176 9.04 -16.57 5.63
CA ALA A 176 7.62 -16.45 5.33
C ALA A 176 7.02 -17.79 4.86
N LEU A 177 7.74 -18.54 4.04
CA LEU A 177 7.33 -19.86 3.53
C LEU A 177 7.43 -20.95 4.63
N ASP A 178 8.52 -21.01 5.38
CA ASP A 178 8.72 -21.98 6.46
C ASP A 178 7.68 -21.84 7.59
N GLN A 179 7.24 -20.61 7.87
CA GLN A 179 6.24 -20.31 8.90
C GLN A 179 4.79 -20.36 8.39
N ALA A 180 4.60 -20.52 7.09
CA ALA A 180 3.28 -20.55 6.49
C ALA A 180 2.49 -21.81 6.91
N LYS A 181 1.27 -21.59 7.41
CA LYS A 181 0.34 -22.65 7.78
C LYS A 181 -0.95 -22.52 6.97
N VAL A 182 -1.36 -23.62 6.39
CA VAL A 182 -2.59 -23.76 5.61
C VAL A 182 -3.73 -24.22 6.52
N TYR A 183 -4.86 -23.52 6.48
CA TYR A 183 -6.09 -23.78 7.18
C TYR A 183 -7.23 -23.82 6.14
N GLY A 184 -7.51 -25.00 5.58
CA GLY A 184 -8.40 -25.14 4.42
C GLY A 184 -7.94 -24.20 3.27
N SER A 185 -8.77 -23.27 2.86
CA SER A 185 -8.44 -22.30 1.80
C SER A 185 -7.76 -21.01 2.32
N ARG A 186 -7.12 -21.05 3.47
CA ARG A 186 -6.48 -19.88 4.11
C ARG A 186 -5.04 -20.18 4.45
N ILE A 187 -4.17 -19.20 4.27
CA ILE A 187 -2.78 -19.27 4.74
C ILE A 187 -2.53 -18.17 5.77
N VAL A 188 -1.83 -18.54 6.84
CA VAL A 188 -1.32 -17.59 7.83
C VAL A 188 0.18 -17.79 7.98
N SER A 189 0.96 -16.70 7.91
CA SER A 189 2.39 -16.73 8.14
C SER A 189 2.85 -15.58 9.05
N PHE A 190 3.72 -15.88 10.02
CA PHE A 190 4.35 -14.90 10.89
C PHE A 190 5.84 -14.81 10.58
N LEU A 191 6.27 -13.67 10.06
CA LEU A 191 7.63 -13.43 9.56
C LEU A 191 8.63 -13.03 10.66
N GLY A 192 8.18 -12.93 11.92
CA GLY A 192 9.04 -12.47 13.01
C GLY A 192 9.24 -10.95 13.02
N ARG A 193 10.44 -10.50 13.45
CA ARG A 193 10.83 -9.08 13.44
C ARG A 193 11.45 -8.72 12.10
N LEU A 194 11.07 -7.56 11.58
CA LEU A 194 11.45 -7.05 10.27
C LEU A 194 11.91 -5.59 10.39
N GLU A 195 12.67 -5.14 9.42
CA GLU A 195 13.11 -3.75 9.31
C GLU A 195 12.03 -2.87 8.69
N SER A 196 11.11 -3.48 7.91
CA SER A 196 10.07 -2.74 7.20
C SER A 196 8.82 -3.60 6.97
N PRO A 197 7.64 -2.99 6.81
CA PRO A 197 6.38 -3.71 6.62
C PRO A 197 6.15 -4.25 5.20
N GLU A 198 6.93 -3.82 4.19
CA GLU A 198 6.70 -4.16 2.78
C GLU A 198 6.73 -5.67 2.56
N MET A 199 7.71 -6.36 3.16
CA MET A 199 7.84 -7.80 3.03
C MET A 199 6.59 -8.55 3.54
N ILE A 200 5.88 -7.99 4.52
CA ILE A 200 4.65 -8.59 5.04
C ILE A 200 3.57 -8.58 3.95
N ALA A 201 3.45 -7.46 3.23
CA ALA A 201 2.48 -7.33 2.13
C ALA A 201 2.85 -8.22 0.94
N GLU A 202 4.12 -8.23 0.53
CA GLU A 202 4.61 -9.04 -0.58
C GLU A 202 4.46 -10.55 -0.31
N ALA A 203 4.75 -10.98 0.91
CA ALA A 203 4.52 -12.37 1.31
C ALA A 203 3.03 -12.75 1.25
N ALA A 204 2.12 -11.82 1.61
CA ALA A 204 0.68 -12.07 1.49
C ALA A 204 0.24 -12.21 0.03
N ASP A 205 0.74 -11.35 -0.86
CA ASP A 205 0.45 -11.42 -2.30
C ASP A 205 0.99 -12.73 -2.91
N LEU A 206 2.20 -13.15 -2.54
CA LEU A 206 2.79 -14.40 -3.02
C LEU A 206 2.01 -15.63 -2.53
N LEU A 207 1.72 -15.71 -1.22
CA LEU A 207 1.03 -16.83 -0.62
C LEU A 207 -0.42 -16.98 -1.12
N LEU A 208 -1.06 -15.89 -1.56
CA LEU A 208 -2.39 -15.94 -2.15
C LEU A 208 -2.41 -16.70 -3.49
N ARG A 209 -1.26 -16.84 -4.15
CA ARG A 209 -1.13 -17.57 -5.42
C ARG A 209 -1.02 -19.07 -5.26
N ALA A 210 -0.94 -19.58 -4.02
CA ALA A 210 -0.96 -21.00 -3.77
C ALA A 210 -2.31 -21.60 -4.19
N GLU A 211 -2.28 -22.83 -4.72
CA GLU A 211 -3.46 -23.55 -5.17
C GLU A 211 -4.50 -23.69 -4.06
N ASP A 212 -5.77 -23.55 -4.37
CA ASP A 212 -6.93 -23.63 -3.46
C ASP A 212 -6.97 -22.57 -2.34
N VAL A 213 -6.09 -21.58 -2.37
CA VAL A 213 -6.04 -20.49 -1.38
C VAL A 213 -6.93 -19.33 -1.79
N ARG A 214 -7.81 -18.93 -0.89
CA ARG A 214 -8.72 -17.80 -1.07
C ARG A 214 -8.37 -16.61 -0.18
N TRP A 215 -7.66 -16.84 0.93
CA TRP A 215 -7.28 -15.83 1.91
C TRP A 215 -5.86 -16.02 2.40
N THR A 216 -5.15 -14.93 2.55
CA THR A 216 -3.88 -14.91 3.25
C THR A 216 -3.88 -13.85 4.36
N MET A 217 -3.24 -14.18 5.45
CA MET A 217 -2.88 -13.27 6.52
C MET A 217 -1.39 -13.44 6.83
N THR A 218 -0.63 -12.42 6.58
CA THR A 218 0.79 -12.36 6.98
C THR A 218 0.98 -11.35 8.09
N LEU A 219 1.87 -11.65 9.02
CA LEU A 219 2.15 -10.82 10.17
C LEU A 219 3.65 -10.65 10.35
N GLY A 220 4.05 -9.50 10.87
CA GLY A 220 5.44 -9.22 11.25
C GLY A 220 5.51 -8.07 12.23
N VAL A 221 6.57 -8.00 12.99
CA VAL A 221 6.85 -6.91 13.94
C VAL A 221 7.84 -5.96 13.30
N VAL A 222 7.48 -4.69 13.22
CA VAL A 222 8.36 -3.59 12.83
C VAL A 222 8.29 -2.56 13.93
N ASP A 223 9.43 -2.22 14.50
CA ASP A 223 9.55 -1.39 15.69
C ASP A 223 8.63 -1.92 16.82
N ASP A 224 7.77 -1.09 17.36
CA ASP A 224 6.81 -1.44 18.43
C ASP A 224 5.41 -1.77 17.88
N TRP A 225 5.30 -2.15 16.61
CA TRP A 225 4.02 -2.45 15.98
C TRP A 225 3.99 -3.86 15.40
N LEU A 226 2.88 -4.57 15.63
CA LEU A 226 2.56 -5.79 14.91
C LEU A 226 1.75 -5.40 13.66
N HIS A 227 2.38 -5.54 12.51
CA HIS A 227 1.78 -5.31 11.20
C HIS A 227 1.10 -6.58 10.71
N VAL A 228 -0.07 -6.40 10.11
CA VAL A 228 -0.87 -7.48 9.51
C VAL A 228 -1.21 -7.07 8.08
N SER A 229 -0.98 -7.97 7.14
CA SER A 229 -1.46 -7.81 5.77
C SER A 229 -2.48 -8.91 5.45
N LEU A 230 -3.59 -8.52 4.85
CA LEU A 230 -4.66 -9.40 4.40
C LEU A 230 -4.79 -9.31 2.89
N ARG A 231 -4.93 -10.46 2.24
CA ARG A 231 -5.25 -10.56 0.82
C ARG A 231 -6.34 -11.59 0.60
N THR A 232 -7.18 -11.36 -0.40
CA THR A 232 -8.24 -12.30 -0.76
C THR A 232 -8.65 -12.21 -2.21
N ILE A 233 -9.09 -13.33 -2.77
CA ILE A 233 -9.84 -13.41 -4.02
C ILE A 233 -11.35 -13.57 -3.75
N ASP A 234 -11.77 -13.61 -2.50
CA ASP A 234 -13.16 -13.76 -2.08
C ASP A 234 -13.86 -12.40 -2.13
N ARG A 235 -14.79 -12.23 -3.07
CA ARG A 235 -15.52 -10.98 -3.29
C ARG A 235 -16.68 -10.77 -2.31
N ASP A 236 -17.10 -11.83 -1.61
CA ASP A 236 -18.24 -11.78 -0.68
C ASP A 236 -17.86 -11.18 0.68
N ARG A 237 -16.59 -11.07 0.98
CA ARG A 237 -16.08 -10.58 2.26
C ARG A 237 -15.09 -9.43 2.08
N HIS A 238 -15.27 -8.39 2.86
CA HIS A 238 -14.50 -7.15 2.76
C HIS A 238 -13.24 -7.22 3.66
N ALA A 239 -12.05 -7.36 3.07
CA ALA A 239 -10.78 -7.47 3.79
C ALA A 239 -10.54 -6.27 4.73
N GLY A 240 -10.85 -5.04 4.29
CA GLY A 240 -10.70 -3.83 5.09
C GLY A 240 -11.54 -3.84 6.37
N ARG A 241 -12.73 -4.45 6.36
CA ARG A 241 -13.55 -4.61 7.57
C ARG A 241 -12.92 -5.61 8.54
N ILE A 242 -12.37 -6.70 8.02
CA ILE A 242 -11.66 -7.70 8.84
C ILE A 242 -10.42 -7.06 9.45
N ALA A 243 -9.63 -6.32 8.68
CA ALA A 243 -8.45 -5.61 9.19
C ALA A 243 -8.78 -4.65 10.33
N ARG A 244 -9.84 -3.83 10.20
CA ARG A 244 -10.31 -2.96 11.28
C ARG A 244 -10.69 -3.73 12.54
N ASN A 245 -11.38 -4.84 12.39
CA ASN A 245 -11.75 -5.68 13.52
C ASN A 245 -10.52 -6.32 14.20
N LEU A 246 -9.51 -6.74 13.44
CA LEU A 246 -8.27 -7.29 13.98
C LEU A 246 -7.46 -6.21 14.72
N ALA A 247 -7.38 -5.00 14.19
CA ALA A 247 -6.69 -3.87 14.80
C ALA A 247 -7.26 -3.51 16.19
N GLY A 248 -8.57 -3.61 16.36
CA GLY A 248 -9.23 -3.25 17.60
C GLY A 248 -9.22 -1.73 17.86
N ARG A 249 -9.47 -1.34 19.12
CA ARG A 249 -9.61 0.08 19.49
C ARG A 249 -8.30 0.89 19.49
N ARG A 250 -7.16 0.23 19.70
CA ARG A 250 -5.84 0.88 19.86
C ARG A 250 -5.00 0.80 18.59
N GLY A 251 -5.42 0.03 17.59
CA GLY A 251 -4.70 -0.14 16.33
C GLY A 251 -5.37 0.61 15.18
N PHE A 252 -4.67 0.65 14.08
CA PHE A 252 -5.18 1.18 12.81
C PHE A 252 -5.44 0.02 11.86
N GLY A 253 -6.55 0.06 11.14
CA GLY A 253 -6.89 -0.97 10.18
C GLY A 253 -7.77 -0.43 9.07
N GLY A 254 -7.54 -0.90 7.85
CA GLY A 254 -8.29 -0.46 6.68
C GLY A 254 -7.86 -1.16 5.41
N GLY A 255 -8.42 -0.73 4.31
CA GLY A 255 -8.15 -1.27 2.98
C GLY A 255 -9.42 -1.48 2.17
N HIS A 256 -9.22 -2.04 1.00
CA HIS A 256 -10.25 -2.34 0.02
C HIS A 256 -10.93 -3.70 0.27
N GLN A 257 -11.71 -4.14 -0.71
CA GLN A 257 -12.39 -5.43 -0.65
C GLN A 257 -11.41 -6.60 -0.66
N ALA A 258 -10.39 -6.55 -1.54
CA ALA A 258 -9.45 -7.65 -1.77
C ALA A 258 -8.15 -7.54 -0.96
N LEU A 259 -7.76 -6.34 -0.54
CA LEU A 259 -6.50 -6.08 0.17
C LEU A 259 -6.71 -5.15 1.36
N ALA A 260 -6.05 -5.46 2.46
CA ALA A 260 -6.14 -4.64 3.66
C ALA A 260 -4.90 -4.81 4.54
N ALA A 261 -4.69 -3.84 5.42
CA ALA A 261 -3.65 -3.86 6.41
C ALA A 261 -4.17 -3.47 7.79
N ALA A 262 -3.48 -3.92 8.82
CA ALA A 262 -3.67 -3.45 10.18
C ALA A 262 -2.32 -3.25 10.88
N GLN A 263 -2.29 -2.27 11.78
CA GLN A 263 -1.17 -1.98 12.66
C GLN A 263 -1.67 -2.04 14.10
N ILE A 264 -1.05 -2.85 14.92
CA ILE A 264 -1.48 -3.10 16.29
C ILE A 264 -0.31 -2.76 17.21
N PRO A 265 -0.46 -1.77 18.12
CA PRO A 265 0.63 -1.39 19.00
C PRO A 265 1.00 -2.53 19.95
N LEU A 266 2.29 -2.74 20.12
CA LEU A 266 2.85 -3.62 21.13
C LEU A 266 3.09 -2.76 22.36
N THR A 267 2.47 -3.09 23.49
CA THR A 267 2.57 -2.31 24.73
C THR A 267 3.99 -2.40 25.30
N THR A 268 4.57 -1.25 25.67
CA THR A 268 5.86 -1.14 26.35
C THR A 268 5.91 -2.09 27.58
N GLY A 269 6.96 -2.90 27.68
CA GLY A 269 7.16 -3.88 28.76
C GLY A 269 6.64 -5.30 28.48
N ASN A 270 5.90 -5.51 27.39
CA ASN A 270 5.28 -6.80 27.07
C ASN A 270 5.61 -7.31 25.66
N ASN A 271 6.82 -6.99 25.13
CA ASN A 271 7.25 -7.29 23.76
C ASN A 271 8.14 -8.55 23.68
N SER A 272 8.03 -9.46 24.65
CA SER A 272 8.74 -10.74 24.56
C SER A 272 8.19 -11.56 23.38
N ASP A 273 9.06 -12.34 22.74
CA ASP A 273 8.68 -13.20 21.62
C ASP A 273 7.54 -14.18 21.99
N ARG A 274 7.48 -14.60 23.26
CA ARG A 274 6.39 -15.43 23.79
C ARG A 274 5.05 -14.71 23.70
N GLN A 275 4.99 -13.46 24.11
CA GLN A 275 3.75 -12.66 24.09
C GLN A 275 3.32 -12.28 22.67
N ILE A 276 4.28 -11.95 21.80
CA ILE A 276 4.02 -11.74 20.38
C ILE A 276 3.40 -13.00 19.77
N ARG A 277 3.95 -14.18 20.05
CA ARG A 277 3.40 -15.46 19.57
C ARG A 277 1.98 -15.73 20.08
N ILE A 278 1.69 -15.41 21.34
CA ILE A 278 0.32 -15.52 21.91
C ILE A 278 -0.63 -14.60 21.13
N ARG A 279 -0.22 -13.36 20.87
CA ARG A 279 -1.03 -12.40 20.13
C ARG A 279 -1.26 -12.81 18.66
N VAL A 280 -0.22 -13.30 18.00
CA VAL A 280 -0.33 -13.88 16.65
C VAL A 280 -1.33 -15.04 16.63
N LYS A 281 -1.29 -15.90 17.66
CA LYS A 281 -2.23 -17.02 17.79
C LYS A 281 -3.68 -16.56 17.98
N ASP A 282 -3.90 -15.52 18.78
CA ASP A 282 -5.23 -14.89 18.94
C ASP A 282 -5.73 -14.27 17.64
N LEU A 283 -4.92 -13.48 16.96
CA LEU A 283 -5.25 -12.88 15.67
C LEU A 283 -5.56 -13.95 14.62
N THR A 284 -4.79 -15.05 14.60
CA THR A 284 -5.07 -16.19 13.72
C THR A 284 -6.45 -16.76 13.98
N LYS A 285 -6.82 -17.01 15.23
CA LYS A 285 -8.16 -17.50 15.58
C LYS A 285 -9.27 -16.53 15.14
N ARG A 286 -9.08 -15.24 15.37
CA ARG A 286 -10.04 -14.19 14.97
C ARG A 286 -10.17 -14.10 13.45
N PHE A 287 -9.06 -14.18 12.72
CA PHE A 287 -9.04 -14.22 11.26
C PHE A 287 -9.80 -15.46 10.72
N LEU A 288 -9.52 -16.66 11.25
CA LEU A 288 -10.20 -17.89 10.84
C LEU A 288 -11.70 -17.83 11.11
N ARG A 289 -12.14 -17.26 12.24
CA ARG A 289 -13.57 -17.01 12.52
C ARG A 289 -14.20 -16.06 11.51
N ALA A 290 -13.48 -15.01 11.14
CA ALA A 290 -13.98 -14.00 10.20
C ALA A 290 -14.07 -14.51 8.77
N THR A 291 -13.22 -15.47 8.39
CA THR A 291 -13.09 -15.97 7.02
C THR A 291 -13.61 -17.39 6.81
N GLY A 292 -13.97 -18.12 7.86
CA GLY A 292 -14.47 -19.48 7.73
C GLY A 292 -14.56 -20.27 9.02
N ASN A 293 -13.98 -21.46 9.09
CA ASN A 293 -14.06 -22.34 10.24
C ASN A 293 -12.88 -22.13 11.22
N PRO A 294 -13.13 -21.72 12.47
CA PRO A 294 -12.08 -21.50 13.46
C PRO A 294 -11.45 -22.78 14.04
N LYS A 295 -12.05 -23.94 13.78
CA LYS A 295 -11.60 -25.23 14.30
C LYS A 295 -10.60 -25.95 13.39
N GLU A 296 -10.27 -25.39 12.23
CA GLU A 296 -9.30 -25.99 11.32
C GLU A 296 -7.89 -26.04 11.93
N THR A 297 -7.25 -27.19 11.79
CA THR A 297 -5.87 -27.40 12.23
C THR A 297 -4.92 -26.98 11.11
N GLY A 298 -3.96 -26.10 11.43
CA GLY A 298 -2.99 -25.62 10.45
C GLY A 298 -1.96 -26.70 10.12
N LYS A 299 -1.78 -26.98 8.83
CA LYS A 299 -0.69 -27.80 8.28
C LYS A 299 0.38 -26.90 7.72
N ARG A 300 1.66 -27.30 7.76
CA ARG A 300 2.73 -26.53 7.09
C ARG A 300 2.48 -26.46 5.59
N LEU A 301 2.77 -25.31 4.98
CA LEU A 301 2.71 -25.16 3.51
C LEU A 301 3.86 -25.92 2.84
N CYS A 302 5.07 -25.76 3.37
CA CYS A 302 6.26 -26.46 2.95
C CYS A 302 6.58 -27.54 4.00
N SER A 303 6.58 -28.78 3.59
CA SER A 303 6.96 -29.96 4.40
C SER A 303 8.32 -30.46 3.97
#